data_67866dff2fae26cd7aaa30a440576efa
#
_entry.id   67866dff2fae26cd7aaa30a440576efa
#
_cell.length_a   1.000
_cell.length_b   1.000
_cell.length_c   1.000
_cell.angle_alpha   90.00
_cell.angle_beta   90.00
_cell.angle_gamma   90.00
#
_symmetry.space_group_name_H-M   'P 1'
#
loop_
_entity.id
_entity.type
_entity.pdbx_description
1 polymer ?
#
loop_
_entity_poly.entity_id
_entity_poly.type
_entity_poly.pdbx_seq_one_letter_code
_entity_poly.pdbx_strand_id
1 'polypeptide(L)'
;TTLFRSAVVVGTKAGQIYVLDRLTGKPLTEVKEVPVKPADIPREQYPATQPRSVGMPQIGAETLKESDMWGATPFDQLACRISFKSMRYDGLYTMPGTDISLSFPGSLGGMNWGSLSTDPNNQYIFVNDMRLGLWVQLIKQDPQSAVANTGGEAVNAGMGAVPMKGTPYSVNKNRFMSPLGIPCQKPPFGSLSAIDLKTQKIVWQVP
;
A
#
# COMPACT_ATOMS: atom_id res chain seq x y z
N THR A 1 -7.63 -25.66 27.99
CA THR A 1 -7.60 -24.41 28.78
C THR A 1 -7.30 -23.28 27.83
N THR A 2 -8.34 -22.52 27.45
CA THR A 2 -8.18 -21.33 26.59
C THR A 2 -7.50 -20.25 27.43
N LEU A 3 -6.19 -20.12 27.29
CA LEU A 3 -5.46 -19.02 27.88
C LEU A 3 -5.88 -17.73 27.17
N PHE A 4 -6.64 -16.89 27.85
CA PHE A 4 -6.90 -15.53 27.39
C PHE A 4 -5.57 -14.77 27.31
N ARG A 5 -5.07 -14.57 26.12
CA ARG A 5 -3.88 -13.75 25.91
C ARG A 5 -4.31 -12.33 25.56
N SER A 6 -3.79 -11.36 26.32
CA SER A 6 -3.93 -9.96 25.92
C SER A 6 -3.12 -9.72 24.64
N ALA A 7 -3.77 -9.31 23.57
CA ALA A 7 -3.15 -9.07 22.27
C ALA A 7 -3.17 -7.58 21.89
N VAL A 8 -2.19 -7.17 21.10
CA VAL A 8 -2.21 -5.92 20.34
C VAL A 8 -2.49 -6.27 18.88
N VAL A 9 -3.49 -5.64 18.30
CA VAL A 9 -3.81 -5.78 16.88
C VAL A 9 -3.33 -4.54 16.15
N VAL A 10 -2.51 -4.74 15.13
CA VAL A 10 -1.90 -3.66 14.34
C VAL A 10 -2.33 -3.77 12.89
N GLY A 11 -3.11 -2.80 12.42
CA GLY A 11 -3.40 -2.60 10.99
C GLY A 11 -2.34 -1.72 10.35
N THR A 12 -1.91 -2.08 9.15
CA THR A 12 -0.86 -1.36 8.43
C THR A 12 -1.36 -0.75 7.12
N LYS A 13 -0.69 0.31 6.66
CA LYS A 13 -0.95 0.91 5.34
C LYS A 13 -0.82 -0.09 4.19
N ALA A 14 -0.01 -1.14 4.37
CA ALA A 14 0.15 -2.21 3.41
C ALA A 14 -1.00 -3.24 3.42
N GLY A 15 -2.10 -2.95 4.10
CA GLY A 15 -3.26 -3.84 4.14
C GLY A 15 -3.07 -5.09 5.00
N GLN A 16 -2.04 -5.14 5.83
CA GLN A 16 -1.73 -6.29 6.68
C GLN A 16 -2.17 -6.07 8.11
N ILE A 17 -2.63 -7.12 8.76
CA ILE A 17 -3.06 -7.13 10.14
C ILE A 17 -2.14 -8.08 10.91
N TYR A 18 -1.47 -7.55 11.93
CA TYR A 18 -0.65 -8.34 12.85
C TYR A 18 -1.35 -8.45 14.19
N VAL A 19 -1.36 -9.64 14.75
CA VAL A 19 -1.85 -9.90 16.10
C VAL A 19 -0.66 -10.34 16.93
N LEU A 20 -0.28 -9.52 17.91
CA LEU A 20 0.93 -9.68 18.70
C LEU A 20 0.57 -9.90 20.18
N ASP A 21 1.34 -10.73 20.85
CA ASP A 21 1.27 -10.84 22.29
C ASP A 21 1.68 -9.52 22.95
N ARG A 22 0.82 -8.96 23.78
CA ARG A 22 1.02 -7.63 24.36
C ARG A 22 2.26 -7.55 25.27
N LEU A 23 2.66 -8.62 25.90
CA LEU A 23 3.77 -8.62 26.85
C LEU A 23 5.11 -8.86 26.16
N THR A 24 5.13 -9.68 25.12
CA THR A 24 6.38 -10.14 24.49
C THR A 24 6.61 -9.58 23.10
N GLY A 25 5.58 -9.00 22.45
CA GLY A 25 5.62 -8.59 21.07
C GLY A 25 5.66 -9.73 20.04
N LYS A 26 5.61 -10.98 20.49
CA LYS A 26 5.65 -12.13 19.57
C LYS A 26 4.35 -12.25 18.79
N PRO A 27 4.41 -12.58 17.49
CA PRO A 27 3.21 -12.84 16.69
C PRO A 27 2.38 -13.99 17.28
N LEU A 28 1.08 -13.78 17.39
CA LEU A 28 0.08 -14.79 17.77
C LEU A 28 -0.57 -15.44 16.55
N THR A 29 -0.44 -14.81 15.38
CA THR A 29 -0.84 -15.33 14.08
C THR A 29 0.38 -15.51 13.18
N GLU A 30 0.28 -16.36 12.18
CA GLU A 30 1.43 -16.71 11.35
C GLU A 30 1.96 -15.47 10.58
N VAL A 31 3.27 -15.25 10.67
CA VAL A 31 4.02 -14.23 9.92
C VAL A 31 5.17 -14.93 9.18
N LYS A 32 5.30 -14.64 7.90
CA LYS A 32 6.37 -15.19 7.05
C LYS A 32 7.25 -14.07 6.48
N GLU A 33 8.53 -14.31 6.41
CA GLU A 33 9.45 -13.48 5.63
C GLU A 33 9.26 -13.77 4.13
N VAL A 34 8.99 -12.71 3.37
CA VAL A 34 8.77 -12.81 1.91
C VAL A 34 9.88 -12.06 1.18
N PRO A 35 10.53 -12.66 0.17
CA PRO A 35 11.55 -12.00 -0.62
C PRO A 35 11.05 -10.70 -1.26
N VAL A 36 11.90 -9.68 -1.27
CA VAL A 36 11.64 -8.39 -1.91
C VAL A 36 12.63 -8.20 -3.04
N LYS A 37 12.14 -7.81 -4.22
CA LYS A 37 13.01 -7.48 -5.34
C LYS A 37 13.64 -6.10 -5.14
N PRO A 38 14.96 -5.96 -5.30
CA PRO A 38 15.63 -4.67 -5.26
C PRO A 38 15.20 -3.79 -6.43
N ALA A 39 15.31 -2.47 -6.24
CA ALA A 39 15.24 -1.50 -7.32
C ALA A 39 16.62 -1.26 -7.94
N ASP A 40 16.69 -0.39 -8.94
CA ASP A 40 17.89 -0.07 -9.73
C ASP A 40 18.76 1.05 -9.12
N ILE A 41 18.64 1.32 -7.83
CA ILE A 41 19.38 2.40 -7.17
C ILE A 41 20.78 1.94 -6.76
N PRO A 42 21.85 2.50 -7.34
CA PRO A 42 23.22 2.12 -7.02
C PRO A 42 23.54 2.38 -5.54
N ARG A 43 24.19 1.41 -4.90
CA ARG A 43 24.64 1.46 -3.49
C ARG A 43 23.51 1.52 -2.45
N GLU A 44 22.26 1.39 -2.84
CA GLU A 44 21.16 1.25 -1.91
C GLU A 44 21.21 -0.12 -1.21
N GLN A 45 20.94 -0.13 0.09
CA GLN A 45 20.82 -1.36 0.85
C GLN A 45 19.35 -1.70 1.02
N TYR A 46 18.92 -2.79 0.41
CA TYR A 46 17.55 -3.28 0.51
C TYR A 46 17.47 -4.43 1.49
N PRO A 47 16.41 -4.51 2.31
CA PRO A 47 16.13 -5.72 3.04
C PRO A 47 15.83 -6.85 2.04
N ALA A 48 16.47 -8.01 2.22
CA ALA A 48 16.26 -9.16 1.35
C ALA A 48 14.81 -9.70 1.45
N THR A 49 14.19 -9.51 2.61
CA THR A 49 12.84 -9.96 2.90
C THR A 49 12.06 -8.90 3.66
N GLN A 50 10.73 -9.04 3.65
CA GLN A 50 9.80 -8.26 4.47
C GLN A 50 8.84 -9.20 5.18
N PRO A 51 8.48 -8.93 6.46
CA PRO A 51 7.50 -9.73 7.15
C PRO A 51 6.10 -9.56 6.53
N ARG A 52 5.42 -10.66 6.33
CA ARG A 52 4.04 -10.70 5.82
C ARG A 52 3.15 -11.49 6.76
N SER A 53 2.06 -10.87 7.19
CA SER A 53 1.03 -11.55 7.96
C SER A 53 0.23 -12.47 7.03
N VAL A 54 0.41 -13.78 7.20
CA VAL A 54 -0.28 -14.81 6.41
C VAL A 54 -1.37 -15.53 7.20
N GLY A 55 -1.35 -15.38 8.52
CA GLY A 55 -2.37 -15.91 9.41
C GLY A 55 -3.61 -15.03 9.57
N MET A 56 -3.61 -13.81 9.00
CA MET A 56 -4.75 -12.91 8.99
C MET A 56 -5.13 -12.55 7.56
N PRO A 57 -6.39 -12.17 7.28
CA PRO A 57 -6.76 -11.72 5.94
C PRO A 57 -6.03 -10.43 5.59
N GLN A 58 -5.66 -10.31 4.33
CA GLN A 58 -5.09 -9.10 3.76
C GLN A 58 -6.24 -8.20 3.29
N ILE A 59 -6.22 -6.93 3.68
CA ILE A 59 -7.31 -5.99 3.43
C ILE A 59 -6.86 -4.91 2.44
N GLY A 60 -7.55 -4.82 1.31
CA GLY A 60 -7.33 -3.76 0.32
C GLY A 60 -5.97 -3.77 -0.36
N ALA A 61 -5.28 -4.89 -0.36
CA ALA A 61 -3.92 -5.01 -0.89
C ALA A 61 -3.76 -6.24 -1.80
N GLU A 62 -4.74 -6.48 -2.65
CA GLU A 62 -4.68 -7.52 -3.67
C GLU A 62 -3.55 -7.21 -4.67
N THR A 63 -2.93 -8.25 -5.20
CA THR A 63 -1.96 -8.07 -6.30
C THR A 63 -2.71 -7.73 -7.58
N LEU A 64 -2.53 -6.51 -8.07
CA LEU A 64 -3.16 -6.03 -9.29
C LEU A 64 -2.64 -6.77 -10.53
N LYS A 65 -3.53 -6.95 -11.49
CA LYS A 65 -3.25 -7.48 -12.82
C LYS A 65 -3.77 -6.49 -13.86
N GLU A 66 -3.32 -6.61 -15.11
CA GLU A 66 -3.83 -5.78 -16.21
C GLU A 66 -5.36 -5.89 -16.36
N SER A 67 -5.94 -7.07 -16.09
CA SER A 67 -7.39 -7.29 -16.10
C SER A 67 -8.16 -6.54 -15.01
N ASP A 68 -7.47 -6.00 -14.02
CA ASP A 68 -8.06 -5.21 -12.95
C ASP A 68 -8.09 -3.72 -13.27
N MET A 69 -7.55 -3.34 -14.41
CA MET A 69 -7.58 -1.95 -14.86
C MET A 69 -8.98 -1.57 -15.35
N TRP A 70 -9.40 -0.39 -14.96
CA TRP A 70 -10.75 0.11 -15.16
C TRP A 70 -10.74 1.56 -15.66
N GLY A 71 -11.87 2.02 -16.17
CA GLY A 71 -12.08 3.40 -16.63
C GLY A 71 -13.56 3.63 -16.92
N ALA A 72 -13.95 4.91 -16.98
CA ALA A 72 -15.34 5.29 -17.24
C ALA A 72 -15.79 4.94 -18.66
N THR A 73 -14.85 4.85 -19.59
CA THR A 73 -15.09 4.46 -20.99
C THR A 73 -14.07 3.41 -21.43
N PRO A 74 -14.30 2.66 -22.51
CA PRO A 74 -13.32 1.72 -23.04
C PRO A 74 -11.97 2.39 -23.39
N PHE A 75 -11.96 3.64 -23.84
CA PHE A 75 -10.73 4.39 -24.14
C PHE A 75 -9.99 4.75 -22.86
N ASP A 76 -10.71 5.17 -21.83
CA ASP A 76 -10.16 5.50 -20.52
C ASP A 76 -9.56 4.26 -19.85
N GLN A 77 -10.26 3.12 -19.92
CA GLN A 77 -9.74 1.83 -19.48
C GLN A 77 -8.47 1.41 -20.24
N LEU A 78 -8.46 1.59 -21.57
CA LEU A 78 -7.28 1.29 -22.38
C LEU A 78 -6.08 2.13 -21.95
N ALA A 79 -6.26 3.42 -21.68
CA ALA A 79 -5.20 4.29 -21.16
C ALA A 79 -4.66 3.77 -19.80
N CYS A 80 -5.53 3.34 -18.89
CA CYS A 80 -5.12 2.72 -17.63
C CYS A 80 -4.33 1.42 -17.83
N ARG A 81 -4.74 0.57 -18.77
CA ARG A 81 -4.03 -0.68 -19.10
C ARG A 81 -2.63 -0.40 -19.66
N ILE A 82 -2.53 0.57 -20.59
CA ILE A 82 -1.24 0.99 -21.15
C ILE A 82 -0.34 1.54 -20.04
N SER A 83 -0.84 2.43 -19.18
CA SER A 83 -0.10 2.99 -18.06
C SER A 83 0.36 1.90 -17.09
N PHE A 84 -0.51 0.95 -16.73
CA PHE A 84 -0.14 -0.17 -15.87
C PHE A 84 1.01 -1.00 -16.45
N LYS A 85 0.95 -1.31 -17.74
CA LYS A 85 1.98 -2.09 -18.43
C LYS A 85 3.31 -1.37 -18.58
N SER A 86 3.31 -0.03 -18.59
CA SER A 86 4.53 0.77 -18.66
C SER A 86 5.25 0.96 -17.33
N MET A 87 4.60 0.62 -16.21
CA MET A 87 5.16 0.73 -14.88
C MET A 87 5.70 -0.60 -14.40
N ARG A 88 6.75 -0.57 -13.57
CA ARG A 88 7.20 -1.74 -12.83
C ARG A 88 6.25 -2.00 -11.64
N TYR A 89 5.78 -3.25 -11.54
CA TYR A 89 4.93 -3.67 -10.44
C TYR A 89 5.26 -5.11 -10.03
N ASP A 90 5.83 -5.27 -8.85
CA ASP A 90 6.25 -6.55 -8.26
C ASP A 90 5.32 -7.00 -7.12
N GLY A 91 4.16 -6.36 -7.00
CA GLY A 91 3.21 -6.61 -5.92
C GLY A 91 3.41 -5.67 -4.72
N LEU A 92 3.06 -6.14 -3.52
CA LEU A 92 2.92 -5.32 -2.31
C LEU A 92 4.14 -4.47 -1.96
N TYR A 93 5.33 -5.02 -2.11
CA TYR A 93 6.60 -4.36 -1.74
C TYR A 93 7.41 -3.97 -2.99
N THR A 94 6.74 -3.41 -3.99
CA THR A 94 7.43 -2.85 -5.15
C THR A 94 8.31 -1.68 -4.71
N MET A 95 9.63 -1.84 -4.77
CA MET A 95 10.58 -0.82 -4.32
C MET A 95 10.63 0.32 -5.34
N PRO A 96 10.58 1.60 -4.90
CA PRO A 96 10.80 2.74 -5.79
C PRO A 96 12.18 2.71 -6.44
N GLY A 97 12.25 3.07 -7.72
CA GLY A 97 13.47 3.13 -8.50
C GLY A 97 13.52 4.37 -9.40
N THR A 98 14.49 4.42 -10.33
CA THR A 98 14.55 5.49 -11.33
C THR A 98 13.52 5.27 -12.45
N ASP A 99 13.06 4.07 -12.65
CA ASP A 99 11.87 3.73 -13.43
C ASP A 99 10.57 4.11 -12.67
N ILE A 100 9.50 4.30 -13.42
CA ILE A 100 8.18 4.49 -12.80
C ILE A 100 7.71 3.17 -12.23
N SER A 101 7.42 3.14 -10.94
CA SER A 101 6.92 1.96 -10.24
C SER A 101 5.55 2.21 -9.63
N LEU A 102 4.70 1.18 -9.59
CA LEU A 102 3.37 1.24 -8.98
C LEU A 102 3.44 0.70 -7.55
N SER A 103 2.91 1.48 -6.60
CA SER A 103 2.64 1.06 -5.23
C SER A 103 1.14 0.86 -5.05
N PHE A 104 0.74 -0.34 -4.63
CA PHE A 104 -0.66 -0.65 -4.32
C PHE A 104 -0.76 -1.56 -3.08
N PRO A 105 -1.53 -1.17 -2.06
CA PRO A 105 -2.11 0.16 -1.90
C PRO A 105 -1.02 1.24 -1.83
N GLY A 106 -1.35 2.44 -2.27
CA GLY A 106 -0.39 3.54 -2.31
C GLY A 106 -0.05 4.09 -0.92
N SER A 107 0.75 5.16 -0.86
CA SER A 107 1.18 5.77 0.42
C SER A 107 0.05 6.40 1.22
N LEU A 108 -1.12 6.63 0.62
CA LEU A 108 -2.35 6.96 1.36
C LEU A 108 -2.80 5.78 2.23
N GLY A 109 -2.42 4.56 1.83
CA GLY A 109 -2.56 3.33 2.59
C GLY A 109 -3.87 2.60 2.34
N GLY A 110 -3.87 1.29 2.56
CA GLY A 110 -5.09 0.50 2.70
C GLY A 110 -5.79 0.90 4.00
N MET A 111 -5.28 0.44 5.13
CA MET A 111 -5.69 0.92 6.45
C MET A 111 -4.85 2.13 6.86
N ASN A 112 -5.46 3.16 7.44
CA ASN A 112 -4.78 4.39 7.80
C ASN A 112 -5.16 4.83 9.24
N TRP A 113 -5.12 6.11 9.53
CA TRP A 113 -5.28 6.71 10.86
C TRP A 113 -6.61 6.39 11.54
N GLY A 114 -7.65 6.03 10.81
CA GLY A 114 -8.90 5.49 11.35
C GLY A 114 -8.71 4.19 12.12
N SER A 115 -7.58 3.51 11.88
CA SER A 115 -7.16 2.30 12.58
C SER A 115 -8.22 1.19 12.58
N LEU A 116 -8.34 0.53 13.70
CA LEU A 116 -9.20 -0.62 13.91
C LEU A 116 -10.14 -0.33 15.09
N SER A 117 -11.38 -0.74 15.01
CA SER A 117 -12.24 -0.86 16.18
C SER A 117 -12.42 -2.32 16.56
N THR A 118 -12.68 -2.58 17.84
CA THR A 118 -12.76 -3.94 18.37
C THR A 118 -14.04 -4.16 19.13
N ASP A 119 -14.60 -5.36 19.01
CA ASP A 119 -15.60 -5.91 19.91
C ASP A 119 -14.95 -7.05 20.72
N PRO A 120 -14.49 -6.78 21.95
CA PRO A 120 -13.82 -7.79 22.76
C PRO A 120 -14.72 -8.95 23.15
N ASN A 121 -16.03 -8.75 23.27
CA ASN A 121 -16.97 -9.79 23.70
C ASN A 121 -17.13 -10.86 22.63
N ASN A 122 -17.28 -10.45 21.39
CA ASN A 122 -17.41 -11.34 20.24
C ASN A 122 -16.06 -11.67 19.58
N GLN A 123 -14.98 -10.97 19.97
CA GLN A 123 -13.64 -11.08 19.40
C GLN A 123 -13.61 -10.70 17.91
N TYR A 124 -14.33 -9.66 17.55
CA TYR A 124 -14.31 -9.08 16.22
C TYR A 124 -13.45 -7.84 16.18
N ILE A 125 -12.84 -7.60 15.02
CA ILE A 125 -12.26 -6.33 14.63
C ILE A 125 -12.97 -5.80 13.39
N PHE A 126 -13.13 -4.48 13.35
CA PHE A 126 -13.72 -3.78 12.22
C PHE A 126 -12.66 -2.88 11.59
N VAL A 127 -12.54 -2.96 10.29
CA VAL A 127 -11.48 -2.33 9.50
C VAL A 127 -12.08 -1.67 8.29
N ASN A 128 -11.76 -0.41 8.07
CA ASN A 128 -11.97 0.22 6.78
C ASN A 128 -10.68 0.26 5.97
N ASP A 129 -10.78 0.10 4.67
CA ASP A 129 -9.66 0.20 3.74
C ASP A 129 -9.95 1.19 2.62
N MET A 130 -8.85 1.72 2.06
CA MET A 130 -8.85 2.57 0.89
C MET A 130 -7.97 1.94 -0.18
N ARG A 131 -8.49 1.84 -1.40
CA ARG A 131 -7.82 1.16 -2.53
C ARG A 131 -7.49 2.18 -3.60
N LEU A 132 -6.32 2.79 -3.48
CA LEU A 132 -5.83 3.74 -4.45
C LEU A 132 -4.34 3.51 -4.71
N GLY A 133 -4.02 3.23 -5.96
CA GLY A 133 -2.63 3.09 -6.41
C GLY A 133 -1.93 4.45 -6.50
N LEU A 134 -0.63 4.43 -6.28
CA LEU A 134 0.28 5.56 -6.50
C LEU A 134 1.42 5.10 -7.38
N TRP A 135 1.74 5.87 -8.41
CA TRP A 135 3.01 5.67 -9.09
C TRP A 135 4.10 6.52 -8.43
N VAL A 136 5.30 6.00 -8.41
CA VAL A 136 6.48 6.61 -7.77
C VAL A 136 7.68 6.47 -8.70
N GLN A 137 8.48 7.52 -8.80
CA GLN A 137 9.75 7.56 -9.52
C GLN A 137 10.79 8.34 -8.72
N LEU A 138 12.01 7.85 -8.65
CA LEU A 138 13.13 8.59 -8.12
C LEU A 138 13.85 9.30 -9.27
N ILE A 139 13.92 10.63 -9.17
CA ILE A 139 14.58 11.47 -10.16
C ILE A 139 15.93 11.89 -9.58
N LYS A 140 17.03 11.54 -10.27
CA LYS A 140 18.36 11.97 -9.88
C LYS A 140 18.45 13.50 -9.97
N GLN A 141 18.85 14.11 -8.87
CA GLN A 141 19.07 15.56 -8.86
C GLN A 141 20.40 15.90 -9.50
N ASP A 142 20.39 16.93 -10.35
CA ASP A 142 21.60 17.63 -10.75
C ASP A 142 22.00 18.58 -9.59
N PRO A 143 23.22 18.47 -9.05
CA PRO A 143 23.69 19.38 -8.01
C PRO A 143 23.63 20.85 -8.39
N GLN A 144 23.61 21.17 -9.70
CA GLN A 144 23.54 22.54 -10.22
C GLN A 144 22.11 23.02 -10.52
N SER A 145 21.16 22.11 -10.64
CA SER A 145 19.74 22.44 -10.77
C SER A 145 19.10 22.38 -9.38
N ALA A 146 19.03 23.51 -8.69
CA ALA A 146 18.05 23.64 -7.63
C ALA A 146 16.68 23.38 -8.28
N VAL A 147 16.12 22.19 -8.13
CA VAL A 147 14.72 21.93 -8.48
C VAL A 147 13.93 22.91 -7.63
N ALA A 148 13.58 24.04 -8.25
CA ALA A 148 12.67 24.97 -7.65
C ALA A 148 11.47 24.11 -7.23
N ASN A 149 11.13 24.17 -5.95
CA ASN A 149 9.89 23.62 -5.45
C ASN A 149 8.79 24.21 -6.34
N THR A 150 8.37 23.46 -7.34
CA THR A 150 7.18 23.81 -8.13
C THR A 150 5.98 23.48 -7.24
N GLY A 151 5.98 24.14 -6.06
CA GLY A 151 5.03 23.95 -4.99
C GLY A 151 3.66 24.50 -5.32
N GLY A 152 2.96 23.79 -6.17
CA GLY A 152 1.51 23.92 -6.29
C GLY A 152 0.78 23.10 -5.22
N GLU A 153 -0.53 23.13 -5.21
CA GLU A 153 -1.40 22.34 -4.31
C GLU A 153 -1.02 20.85 -4.24
N ALA A 154 -0.45 20.31 -5.33
CA ALA A 154 0.04 18.94 -5.41
C ALA A 154 1.12 18.62 -4.37
N VAL A 155 2.04 19.56 -4.09
CA VAL A 155 3.10 19.38 -3.08
C VAL A 155 2.50 19.42 -1.67
N ASN A 156 1.51 20.27 -1.42
CA ASN A 156 0.81 20.32 -0.13
C ASN A 156 0.08 19.01 0.16
N ALA A 157 -0.40 18.32 -0.88
CA ALA A 157 -1.00 16.99 -0.76
C ALA A 157 0.03 15.85 -0.76
N GLY A 158 1.34 16.15 -0.79
CA GLY A 158 2.42 15.17 -0.87
C GLY A 158 2.54 14.47 -2.23
N MET A 159 2.02 15.10 -3.29
CA MET A 159 2.13 14.66 -4.68
C MET A 159 3.13 15.55 -5.44
N GLY A 160 3.55 15.11 -6.63
CA GLY A 160 4.54 15.81 -7.46
C GLY A 160 5.98 15.50 -7.05
N ALA A 161 6.92 16.29 -7.56
CA ALA A 161 8.35 16.11 -7.33
C ALA A 161 8.80 16.84 -6.05
N VAL A 162 9.34 16.10 -5.09
CA VAL A 162 9.82 16.62 -3.80
C VAL A 162 11.26 16.19 -3.58
N PRO A 163 12.19 17.12 -3.28
CA PRO A 163 13.57 16.78 -2.93
C PRO A 163 13.63 15.87 -1.70
N MET A 164 14.50 14.87 -1.76
CA MET A 164 14.78 13.97 -0.64
C MET A 164 16.05 14.42 0.06
N LYS A 165 15.90 15.09 1.20
CA LYS A 165 17.05 15.63 1.97
C LYS A 165 18.05 14.53 2.32
N GLY A 166 19.34 14.79 2.03
CA GLY A 166 20.43 13.86 2.32
C GLY A 166 20.64 12.79 1.26
N THR A 167 19.90 12.85 0.14
CA THR A 167 20.08 11.92 -0.98
C THR A 167 20.24 12.69 -2.30
N PRO A 168 20.85 12.07 -3.34
CA PRO A 168 20.95 12.71 -4.66
C PRO A 168 19.66 12.55 -5.49
N TYR A 169 18.50 12.37 -4.86
CA TYR A 169 17.23 12.13 -5.54
C TYR A 169 16.14 13.07 -5.06
N SER A 170 15.18 13.31 -5.96
CA SER A 170 13.82 13.76 -5.65
C SER A 170 12.88 12.59 -5.83
N VAL A 171 11.85 12.50 -4.99
CA VAL A 171 10.73 11.58 -5.23
C VAL A 171 9.67 12.32 -6.03
N ASN A 172 9.25 11.74 -7.15
CA ASN A 172 8.07 12.18 -7.91
C ASN A 172 6.99 11.11 -7.76
N LYS A 173 5.82 11.50 -7.29
CA LYS A 173 4.71 10.57 -7.08
C LYS A 173 3.37 11.22 -7.35
N ASN A 174 2.43 10.43 -7.83
CA ASN A 174 1.05 10.87 -7.99
C ASN A 174 0.10 9.67 -7.92
N ARG A 175 -1.19 9.97 -7.81
CA ARG A 175 -2.24 8.96 -7.84
C ARG A 175 -2.26 8.27 -9.20
N PHE A 176 -2.51 6.96 -9.18
CA PHE A 176 -2.69 6.18 -10.41
C PHE A 176 -4.12 6.35 -10.93
N MET A 177 -4.31 7.40 -11.71
CA MET A 177 -5.60 7.85 -12.22
C MET A 177 -5.63 7.78 -13.74
N SER A 178 -6.81 7.59 -14.27
CA SER A 178 -7.08 7.70 -15.71
C SER A 178 -7.03 9.15 -16.20
N PRO A 179 -7.01 9.38 -17.52
CA PRO A 179 -7.13 10.72 -18.09
C PRO A 179 -8.39 11.50 -17.64
N LEU A 180 -9.45 10.79 -17.29
CA LEU A 180 -10.69 11.39 -16.76
C LEU A 180 -10.66 11.62 -15.25
N GLY A 181 -9.53 11.38 -14.57
CA GLY A 181 -9.38 11.59 -13.14
C GLY A 181 -10.04 10.54 -12.27
N ILE A 182 -10.19 9.32 -12.77
CA ILE A 182 -10.80 8.19 -12.07
C ILE A 182 -9.70 7.18 -11.70
N PRO A 183 -9.75 6.51 -10.52
CA PRO A 183 -8.77 5.48 -10.18
C PRO A 183 -8.70 4.39 -11.26
N CYS A 184 -7.48 4.05 -11.67
CA CYS A 184 -7.25 3.07 -12.74
C CYS A 184 -7.53 1.62 -12.33
N GLN A 185 -7.59 1.30 -11.04
CA GLN A 185 -8.04 -0.01 -10.60
C GLN A 185 -9.56 -0.07 -10.51
N LYS A 186 -10.13 -1.25 -10.79
CA LYS A 186 -11.58 -1.48 -10.67
C LYS A 186 -12.09 -1.27 -9.25
N PRO A 187 -13.35 -0.84 -9.06
CA PRO A 187 -13.97 -0.76 -7.75
C PRO A 187 -14.08 -2.15 -7.07
N PRO A 188 -14.29 -2.20 -5.73
CA PRO A 188 -14.54 -1.07 -4.86
C PRO A 188 -13.27 -0.26 -4.56
N PHE A 189 -13.42 1.06 -4.33
CA PHE A 189 -12.30 1.94 -4.00
C PHE A 189 -12.01 2.00 -2.49
N GLY A 190 -12.78 1.28 -1.73
CA GLY A 190 -12.64 1.06 -0.30
C GLY A 190 -13.69 0.08 0.18
N SER A 191 -13.52 -0.44 1.38
CA SER A 191 -14.50 -1.32 2.02
C SER A 191 -14.47 -1.20 3.54
N LEU A 192 -15.55 -1.61 4.18
CA LEU A 192 -15.62 -1.87 5.60
C LEU A 192 -15.72 -3.39 5.80
N SER A 193 -14.86 -3.94 6.62
CA SER A 193 -14.76 -5.38 6.86
C SER A 193 -14.89 -5.68 8.35
N ALA A 194 -15.59 -6.76 8.69
CA ALA A 194 -15.53 -7.39 10.00
C ALA A 194 -14.72 -8.67 9.92
N ILE A 195 -13.81 -8.86 10.85
CA ILE A 195 -12.92 -10.02 10.94
C ILE A 195 -13.07 -10.68 12.29
N ASP A 196 -13.30 -11.98 12.30
CA ASP A 196 -13.32 -12.79 13.51
C ASP A 196 -11.89 -13.20 13.87
N LEU A 197 -11.42 -12.79 15.03
CA LEU A 197 -10.08 -13.11 15.53
C LEU A 197 -9.91 -14.60 15.91
N LYS A 198 -11.00 -15.33 16.19
CA LYS A 198 -10.94 -16.76 16.50
C LYS A 198 -10.67 -17.59 15.25
N THR A 199 -11.42 -17.29 14.19
CA THR A 199 -11.32 -18.01 12.92
C THR A 199 -10.31 -17.38 11.96
N GLN A 200 -9.87 -16.16 12.25
CA GLN A 200 -8.94 -15.37 11.41
C GLN A 200 -9.51 -15.15 10.00
N LYS A 201 -10.82 -14.98 9.89
CA LYS A 201 -11.53 -14.83 8.61
C LYS A 201 -12.40 -13.58 8.58
N ILE A 202 -12.57 -13.04 7.39
CA ILE A 202 -13.57 -12.00 7.14
C ILE A 202 -14.96 -12.64 7.32
N VAL A 203 -15.77 -12.05 8.19
CA VAL A 203 -17.17 -12.45 8.43
C VAL A 203 -18.08 -11.81 7.39
N TRP A 204 -17.85 -10.53 7.14
CA TRP A 204 -18.52 -9.77 6.09
C TRP A 204 -17.64 -8.61 5.62
N GLN A 205 -17.87 -8.18 4.39
CA GLN A 205 -17.23 -7.02 3.80
C GLN A 205 -18.26 -6.30 2.91
N VAL A 206 -18.32 -4.99 3.04
CA VAL A 206 -19.18 -4.11 2.23
C VAL A 206 -18.36 -3.00 1.61
N PRO A 207 -18.68 -2.54 0.38
CA PRO A 207 -18.05 -1.38 -0.26
C PRO A 207 -18.25 -0.09 0.52
#